data_51aeec8660ac427f1d486faaf9f48e8b
#
_entry.id   51aeec8660ac427f1d486faaf9f48e8b
#
_cell.length_a   1.000
_cell.length_b   1.000
_cell.length_c   1.000
_cell.angle_alpha   90.00
_cell.angle_beta   90.00
_cell.angle_gamma   90.00
#
_symmetry.space_group_name_H-M   'P 1'
#
loop_
_entity.id
_entity.type
_entity.pdbx_description
1 polymer ?
#
loop_
_entity_poly.entity_id
_entity_poly.type
_entity_poly.pdbx_seq_one_letter_code
_entity_poly.pdbx_strand_id
1 'polypeptide(L)'
;MHVEDLLQLDSLDLTLLWGDRPLLIQEVSGVTATDLEDPARFLQPGELVLSGLVWWAAGDGRAKADRFVAALRSAGATALLAGEETHGEVPAVLVDSCREHGIVLVAVPAHTTFRAITEAVYLRQWGDLSRRPTDHYALPENVRTELAGLLAGGAPPDALLDRASAHLGGPACYVLTATGRTIARTPSAPPLPAHRAAEDLKSGIGSTLRIDGDSGPYDSWHLHLRGAADAPPRVLHEIADVIAQYRHLTDRSQAARRRAADALMALTDATPADGTALEAALHSCGLPVTGPYRVVVATAGGDDGEEVDRAVAALVEALRHSPGEPFAAGRLPGGEAVAVVRADPAAGGCPLDELWPALHGCRPEVQLHAGAGALAPNAGGLNAALVQARYALAAARAQSPKGARVTDVEELTTLGSLLAGVPADVRRAFSTRVLGPLARGGSASHRMLLETLEVFLDRHGSWARTAESLHLHVNTVHYRIQRIEALTGRDLSRLDHKLDLHAALVCR
;
A
#
# COMPACT_ATOMS: atom_id res chain seq x y z
N MET A 1 0.22 -20.30 29.33
CA MET A 1 0.84 -21.64 29.44
C MET A 1 2.35 -21.47 29.41
N HIS A 2 3.10 -22.20 30.24
CA HIS A 2 4.57 -22.16 30.30
C HIS A 2 5.18 -23.48 29.80
N VAL A 3 6.47 -23.47 29.46
CA VAL A 3 7.17 -24.70 29.04
C VAL A 3 7.12 -25.78 30.12
N GLU A 4 7.21 -25.39 31.41
CA GLU A 4 7.08 -26.32 32.57
C GLU A 4 5.75 -27.06 32.58
N ASP A 5 4.64 -26.41 32.20
CA ASP A 5 3.31 -27.01 32.12
C ASP A 5 3.24 -28.13 31.06
N LEU A 6 3.99 -27.99 29.97
CA LEU A 6 4.03 -28.98 28.89
C LEU A 6 4.80 -30.24 29.35
N LEU A 7 5.88 -30.04 30.10
CA LEU A 7 6.69 -31.14 30.67
C LEU A 7 5.93 -31.97 31.72
N GLN A 8 4.87 -31.42 32.33
CA GLN A 8 4.03 -32.12 33.30
C GLN A 8 2.94 -32.98 32.65
N LEU A 9 2.86 -33.00 31.31
CA LEU A 9 1.89 -33.85 30.59
C LEU A 9 2.47 -35.24 30.36
N ASP A 10 2.18 -36.21 31.30
CA ASP A 10 2.66 -37.58 31.19
C ASP A 10 2.31 -38.25 29.85
N SER A 11 1.23 -37.82 29.21
CA SER A 11 0.81 -38.34 27.90
C SER A 11 1.74 -38.02 26.73
N LEU A 12 2.65 -37.05 26.88
CA LEU A 12 3.58 -36.66 25.85
C LEU A 12 4.98 -37.24 26.05
N ASP A 13 5.29 -37.78 27.25
CA ASP A 13 6.56 -38.42 27.61
C ASP A 13 7.80 -37.59 27.24
N LEU A 14 7.71 -36.27 27.42
CA LEU A 14 8.75 -35.34 27.06
C LEU A 14 9.89 -35.31 28.07
N THR A 15 11.13 -35.29 27.59
CA THR A 15 12.30 -35.28 28.47
C THR A 15 13.04 -33.93 28.36
N LEU A 16 13.20 -33.23 29.49
CA LEU A 16 14.01 -32.03 29.57
C LEU A 16 15.50 -32.39 29.46
N LEU A 17 16.18 -31.94 28.39
CA LEU A 17 17.60 -32.12 28.21
C LEU A 17 18.43 -30.95 28.77
N TRP A 18 17.90 -29.74 28.61
CA TRP A 18 18.50 -28.54 29.19
C TRP A 18 17.47 -27.41 29.34
N GLY A 19 17.56 -26.69 30.47
CA GLY A 19 16.77 -25.47 30.72
C GLY A 19 16.75 -25.12 32.22
N ASP A 20 16.99 -23.85 32.53
CA ASP A 20 16.92 -23.35 33.90
C ASP A 20 15.48 -22.90 34.23
N ARG A 21 15.13 -22.93 35.51
CA ARG A 21 13.78 -22.59 36.00
C ARG A 21 13.24 -21.22 35.45
N PRO A 22 14.03 -20.14 35.37
CA PRO A 22 13.56 -18.89 34.77
C PRO A 22 13.17 -18.99 33.30
N LEU A 23 13.78 -19.92 32.55
CA LEU A 23 13.46 -20.17 31.14
C LEU A 23 12.22 -21.06 31.00
N LEU A 24 12.02 -22.00 31.90
CA LEU A 24 10.87 -22.92 31.90
C LEU A 24 9.54 -22.23 32.22
N ILE A 25 9.55 -21.12 32.95
CA ILE A 25 8.37 -20.31 33.27
C ILE A 25 8.07 -19.21 32.22
N GLN A 26 8.77 -19.18 31.09
CA GLN A 26 8.44 -18.27 30.00
C GLN A 26 7.11 -18.67 29.36
N GLU A 27 6.32 -17.65 29.02
CA GLU A 27 5.02 -17.86 28.39
C GLU A 27 5.18 -18.31 26.94
N VAL A 28 4.41 -19.33 26.57
CA VAL A 28 4.36 -19.88 25.21
C VAL A 28 3.25 -19.19 24.44
N SER A 29 3.61 -18.51 23.36
CA SER A 29 2.67 -17.79 22.48
C SER A 29 2.09 -18.66 21.34
N GLY A 30 2.82 -19.70 20.91
CA GLY A 30 2.42 -20.56 19.81
C GLY A 30 3.39 -21.72 19.61
N VAL A 31 3.16 -22.48 18.54
CA VAL A 31 3.99 -23.64 18.15
C VAL A 31 4.25 -23.59 16.65
N THR A 32 5.51 -23.67 16.26
CA THR A 32 5.94 -23.78 14.86
C THR A 32 6.78 -25.03 14.65
N ALA A 33 6.39 -25.88 13.69
CA ALA A 33 7.17 -27.03 13.28
C ALA A 33 8.01 -26.68 12.05
N THR A 34 9.35 -26.93 12.12
CA THR A 34 10.28 -26.60 11.03
C THR A 34 11.51 -27.48 11.08
N ASP A 35 12.00 -27.87 9.88
CA ASP A 35 13.27 -28.53 9.68
C ASP A 35 14.21 -27.71 8.78
N LEU A 36 14.03 -26.39 8.75
CA LEU A 36 14.94 -25.48 8.05
C LEU A 36 16.21 -25.22 8.87
N GLU A 37 17.37 -25.10 8.21
CA GLU A 37 18.64 -24.75 8.86
C GLU A 37 18.65 -23.32 9.43
N ASP A 38 17.88 -22.41 8.86
CA ASP A 38 17.67 -21.04 9.34
C ASP A 38 16.16 -20.71 9.35
N PRO A 39 15.47 -20.97 10.47
CA PRO A 39 14.05 -20.73 10.58
C PRO A 39 13.68 -19.31 11.04
N ALA A 40 14.65 -18.41 11.35
CA ALA A 40 14.41 -17.16 12.05
C ALA A 40 13.30 -16.29 11.45
N ARG A 41 13.21 -16.23 10.11
CA ARG A 41 12.21 -15.40 9.40
C ARG A 41 10.77 -15.91 9.48
N PHE A 42 10.57 -17.15 9.93
CA PHE A 42 9.25 -17.79 10.02
C PHE A 42 8.74 -17.91 11.45
N LEU A 43 9.59 -17.57 12.44
CA LEU A 43 9.25 -17.67 13.86
C LEU A 43 8.74 -16.34 14.40
N GLN A 44 7.83 -16.45 15.36
CA GLN A 44 7.37 -15.33 16.16
C GLN A 44 7.95 -15.41 17.58
N PRO A 45 8.18 -14.28 18.27
CA PRO A 45 8.64 -14.28 19.66
C PRO A 45 7.69 -15.07 20.59
N GLY A 46 8.26 -15.88 21.46
CA GLY A 46 7.50 -16.69 22.42
C GLY A 46 7.04 -18.05 21.88
N GLU A 47 7.34 -18.43 20.65
CA GLU A 47 6.94 -19.73 20.10
C GLU A 47 7.81 -20.89 20.59
N LEU A 48 7.19 -22.08 20.69
CA LEU A 48 7.87 -23.37 20.75
C LEU A 48 8.23 -23.82 19.34
N VAL A 49 9.47 -24.26 19.15
CA VAL A 49 9.92 -24.79 17.86
C VAL A 49 10.01 -26.31 17.93
N LEU A 50 9.24 -26.99 17.06
CA LEU A 50 9.31 -28.44 16.87
C LEU A 50 10.22 -28.72 15.66
N SER A 51 11.22 -29.57 15.83
CA SER A 51 12.12 -29.97 14.74
C SER A 51 12.39 -31.48 14.80
N GLY A 52 12.19 -32.16 13.67
CA GLY A 52 12.58 -33.55 13.48
C GLY A 52 14.10 -33.73 13.29
N LEU A 53 14.86 -32.64 13.35
CA LEU A 53 16.31 -32.60 13.11
C LEU A 53 16.71 -33.17 11.73
N VAL A 54 15.84 -33.11 10.74
CA VAL A 54 16.11 -33.60 9.37
C VAL A 54 17.25 -32.81 8.72
N TRP A 55 17.42 -31.54 9.11
CA TRP A 55 18.52 -30.69 8.66
C TRP A 55 19.90 -31.09 9.20
N TRP A 56 19.95 -31.95 10.25
CA TRP A 56 21.18 -32.40 10.91
C TRP A 56 21.65 -33.74 10.32
N ALA A 57 22.96 -33.90 10.07
CA ALA A 57 23.57 -35.15 9.64
C ALA A 57 24.59 -35.63 10.67
N ALA A 58 24.82 -36.95 10.77
CA ALA A 58 25.72 -37.57 11.76
C ALA A 58 27.20 -37.07 11.72
N GLY A 59 27.60 -36.37 10.66
CA GLY A 59 28.95 -35.76 10.53
C GLY A 59 28.97 -34.25 10.75
N ASP A 60 27.82 -33.63 11.05
CA ASP A 60 27.74 -32.18 11.23
C ASP A 60 28.44 -31.76 12.54
N GLY A 61 29.13 -30.62 12.44
CA GLY A 61 29.92 -30.10 13.56
C GLY A 61 29.19 -29.01 14.33
N ARG A 62 29.78 -28.61 15.47
CA ARG A 62 29.27 -27.58 16.39
C ARG A 62 28.83 -26.28 15.70
N ALA A 63 29.57 -25.81 14.72
CA ALA A 63 29.24 -24.56 14.01
C ALA A 63 27.87 -24.57 13.33
N LYS A 64 27.34 -25.73 12.95
CA LYS A 64 26.00 -25.86 12.37
C LYS A 64 24.92 -25.80 13.45
N ALA A 65 25.13 -26.46 14.59
CA ALA A 65 24.26 -26.38 15.75
C ALA A 65 24.17 -24.94 16.26
N ASP A 66 25.30 -24.26 16.42
CA ASP A 66 25.36 -22.87 16.90
C ASP A 66 24.60 -21.91 15.99
N ARG A 67 24.72 -22.04 14.66
CA ARG A 67 23.94 -21.21 13.71
C ARG A 67 22.45 -21.42 13.86
N PHE A 68 21.99 -22.64 13.94
CA PHE A 68 20.57 -22.96 14.11
C PHE A 68 20.03 -22.41 15.43
N VAL A 69 20.70 -22.68 16.56
CA VAL A 69 20.27 -22.24 17.88
C VAL A 69 20.33 -20.71 18.02
N ALA A 70 21.36 -20.07 17.43
CA ALA A 70 21.45 -18.61 17.36
C ALA A 70 20.29 -18.01 16.56
N ALA A 71 19.85 -18.65 15.46
CA ALA A 71 18.67 -18.23 14.71
C ALA A 71 17.37 -18.31 15.56
N LEU A 72 17.20 -19.40 16.32
CA LEU A 72 16.08 -19.52 17.28
C LEU A 72 16.09 -18.42 18.33
N ARG A 73 17.27 -18.17 18.91
CA ARG A 73 17.44 -17.11 19.91
C ARG A 73 17.14 -15.73 19.37
N SER A 74 17.63 -15.42 18.16
CA SER A 74 17.39 -14.12 17.51
C SER A 74 15.93 -13.88 17.17
N ALA A 75 15.18 -14.94 16.88
CA ALA A 75 13.75 -14.90 16.64
C ALA A 75 12.91 -14.84 17.93
N GLY A 76 13.53 -14.99 19.11
CA GLY A 76 12.83 -14.98 20.39
C GLY A 76 12.06 -16.26 20.69
N ALA A 77 12.47 -17.41 20.15
CA ALA A 77 11.89 -18.71 20.45
C ALA A 77 12.06 -19.05 21.94
N THR A 78 11.03 -19.63 22.56
CA THR A 78 11.00 -19.98 23.98
C THR A 78 11.71 -21.30 24.25
N ALA A 79 11.49 -22.31 23.41
CA ALA A 79 12.12 -23.63 23.53
C ALA A 79 12.23 -24.33 22.17
N LEU A 80 13.21 -25.24 22.09
CA LEU A 80 13.35 -26.22 21.01
C LEU A 80 12.88 -27.60 21.52
N LEU A 81 11.93 -28.21 20.85
CA LEU A 81 11.50 -29.57 21.03
C LEU A 81 12.06 -30.43 19.90
N ALA A 82 13.05 -31.23 20.20
CA ALA A 82 13.81 -32.00 19.23
C ALA A 82 13.34 -33.46 19.17
N GLY A 83 12.87 -33.90 17.99
CA GLY A 83 12.39 -35.27 17.75
C GLY A 83 13.55 -36.29 17.72
N GLU A 84 13.41 -37.39 18.40
CA GLU A 84 14.38 -38.51 18.42
C GLU A 84 14.17 -39.50 17.27
N GLU A 85 13.10 -39.40 16.48
CA GLU A 85 12.74 -40.34 15.42
C GLU A 85 13.83 -40.45 14.35
N THR A 86 14.49 -39.34 13.99
CA THR A 86 15.48 -39.30 12.90
C THR A 86 16.85 -39.85 13.31
N HIS A 87 17.30 -39.60 14.54
CA HIS A 87 18.66 -39.88 14.98
C HIS A 87 18.75 -40.81 16.21
N GLY A 88 17.61 -41.26 16.75
CA GLY A 88 17.54 -42.11 17.96
C GLY A 88 17.74 -41.33 19.26
N GLU A 89 18.62 -40.36 19.28
CA GLU A 89 18.89 -39.46 20.41
C GLU A 89 19.20 -38.05 19.92
N VAL A 90 18.93 -37.06 20.75
CA VAL A 90 19.27 -35.65 20.42
C VAL A 90 20.81 -35.46 20.48
N PRO A 91 21.47 -34.94 19.46
CA PRO A 91 22.93 -34.81 19.45
C PRO A 91 23.46 -33.97 20.63
N ALA A 92 24.48 -34.48 21.34
CA ALA A 92 25.08 -33.78 22.48
C ALA A 92 25.59 -32.37 22.14
N VAL A 93 26.08 -32.20 20.91
CA VAL A 93 26.53 -30.91 20.39
C VAL A 93 25.39 -29.87 20.34
N LEU A 94 24.14 -30.32 20.05
CA LEU A 94 22.96 -29.45 20.06
C LEU A 94 22.56 -29.07 21.49
N VAL A 95 22.70 -30.00 22.45
CA VAL A 95 22.49 -29.72 23.88
C VAL A 95 23.43 -28.63 24.37
N ASP A 96 24.71 -28.75 24.02
CA ASP A 96 25.74 -27.76 24.41
C ASP A 96 25.47 -26.39 23.76
N SER A 97 25.07 -26.35 22.50
CA SER A 97 24.71 -25.12 21.82
C SER A 97 23.48 -24.47 22.45
N CYS A 98 22.43 -25.21 22.76
CA CYS A 98 21.26 -24.70 23.45
C CYS A 98 21.59 -24.12 24.83
N ARG A 99 22.50 -24.75 25.55
CA ARG A 99 23.02 -24.27 26.86
C ARG A 99 23.71 -22.92 26.71
N GLU A 100 24.58 -22.77 25.72
CA GLU A 100 25.32 -21.52 25.50
C GLU A 100 24.44 -20.36 25.06
N HIS A 101 23.47 -20.65 24.21
CA HIS A 101 22.54 -19.62 23.70
C HIS A 101 21.33 -19.36 24.60
N GLY A 102 21.15 -20.14 25.68
CA GLY A 102 20.03 -19.96 26.62
C GLY A 102 18.66 -20.29 26.03
N ILE A 103 18.57 -21.35 25.22
CA ILE A 103 17.33 -21.91 24.67
C ILE A 103 17.01 -23.21 25.38
N VAL A 104 15.80 -23.34 25.94
CA VAL A 104 15.33 -24.61 26.53
C VAL A 104 15.31 -25.69 25.48
N LEU A 105 15.84 -26.88 25.81
CA LEU A 105 15.85 -28.04 24.92
C LEU A 105 15.13 -29.21 25.56
N VAL A 106 14.13 -29.72 24.83
CA VAL A 106 13.31 -30.87 25.24
C VAL A 106 13.41 -31.95 24.18
N ALA A 107 13.65 -33.19 24.58
CA ALA A 107 13.58 -34.33 23.67
C ALA A 107 12.14 -34.80 23.52
N VAL A 108 11.77 -35.13 22.29
CA VAL A 108 10.45 -35.70 21.94
C VAL A 108 10.67 -37.13 21.47
N PRO A 109 10.15 -38.12 22.22
CA PRO A 109 10.36 -39.53 21.86
C PRO A 109 9.63 -39.89 20.56
N ALA A 110 10.12 -40.92 19.86
CA ALA A 110 9.64 -41.30 18.54
C ALA A 110 8.15 -41.67 18.46
N HIS A 111 7.56 -42.09 19.60
CA HIS A 111 6.13 -42.41 19.68
C HIS A 111 5.22 -41.18 19.87
N THR A 112 5.78 -40.01 20.21
CA THR A 112 5.03 -38.77 20.41
C THR A 112 5.07 -37.92 19.15
N THR A 113 3.92 -37.71 18.53
CA THR A 113 3.81 -36.92 17.30
C THR A 113 3.82 -35.42 17.60
N PHE A 114 4.42 -34.63 16.73
CA PHE A 114 4.38 -33.16 16.80
C PHE A 114 2.95 -32.63 16.81
N ARG A 115 2.05 -33.31 16.13
CA ARG A 115 0.62 -33.02 16.17
C ARG A 115 0.04 -33.11 17.60
N ALA A 116 0.37 -34.16 18.34
CA ALA A 116 -0.10 -34.33 19.72
C ALA A 116 0.40 -33.19 20.62
N ILE A 117 1.67 -32.76 20.46
CA ILE A 117 2.23 -31.63 21.20
C ILE A 117 1.49 -30.32 20.81
N THR A 118 1.29 -30.09 19.53
CA THR A 118 0.58 -28.91 19.02
C THR A 118 -0.86 -28.87 19.59
N GLU A 119 -1.57 -29.96 19.50
CA GLU A 119 -2.93 -30.08 20.07
C GLU A 119 -2.94 -29.87 21.61
N ALA A 120 -1.97 -30.41 22.34
CA ALA A 120 -1.86 -30.23 23.79
C ALA A 120 -1.58 -28.75 24.15
N VAL A 121 -0.71 -28.07 23.44
CA VAL A 121 -0.43 -26.63 23.64
C VAL A 121 -1.71 -25.83 23.42
N TYR A 122 -2.37 -26.00 22.28
CA TYR A 122 -3.59 -25.27 21.97
C TYR A 122 -4.74 -25.61 22.93
N LEU A 123 -4.94 -26.89 23.28
CA LEU A 123 -5.97 -27.29 24.26
C LEU A 123 -5.69 -26.68 25.64
N ARG A 124 -4.43 -26.59 26.06
CA ARG A 124 -4.06 -25.97 27.34
C ARG A 124 -4.22 -24.46 27.32
N GLN A 125 -3.80 -23.81 26.25
CA GLN A 125 -4.08 -22.41 26.05
C GLN A 125 -5.60 -22.14 26.05
N TRP A 126 -6.38 -22.97 25.40
CA TRP A 126 -7.84 -22.94 25.45
C TRP A 126 -8.40 -23.26 26.85
N GLY A 127 -7.81 -24.19 27.56
CA GLY A 127 -8.21 -24.53 28.94
C GLY A 127 -7.92 -23.43 29.95
N ASP A 128 -6.79 -22.74 29.82
CA ASP A 128 -6.45 -21.56 30.63
C ASP A 128 -7.35 -20.37 30.28
N LEU A 129 -7.70 -20.23 29.02
CA LEU A 129 -8.72 -19.32 28.54
C LEU A 129 -10.11 -19.68 29.10
N SER A 130 -10.47 -20.96 29.22
CA SER A 130 -11.78 -21.43 29.73
C SER A 130 -11.92 -21.35 31.23
N ARG A 131 -10.85 -21.23 32.00
CA ARG A 131 -10.85 -21.09 33.47
C ARG A 131 -11.01 -19.68 33.98
N ARG A 132 -10.84 -18.66 33.10
CA ARG A 132 -11.25 -17.30 33.39
C ARG A 132 -12.77 -17.19 33.19
N PRO A 133 -13.53 -16.38 33.97
CA PRO A 133 -14.97 -16.31 33.84
C PRO A 133 -15.43 -16.17 32.40
N THR A 134 -16.25 -17.09 31.91
CA THR A 134 -16.65 -17.25 30.52
C THR A 134 -17.40 -16.06 29.91
N ASP A 135 -17.79 -15.08 30.70
CA ASP A 135 -18.58 -13.91 30.27
C ASP A 135 -17.83 -12.89 29.41
N HIS A 136 -16.50 -13.04 29.29
CA HIS A 136 -15.69 -12.03 28.55
C HIS A 136 -15.01 -12.56 27.28
N TYR A 137 -15.18 -13.85 26.91
CA TYR A 137 -14.41 -14.48 25.82
C TYR A 137 -15.12 -14.55 24.47
N ALA A 138 -16.42 -14.36 24.44
CA ALA A 138 -17.23 -14.33 23.24
C ALA A 138 -18.36 -13.32 23.40
N LEU A 139 -18.92 -12.83 22.32
CA LEU A 139 -20.13 -12.02 22.38
C LEU A 139 -21.27 -12.87 22.96
N PRO A 140 -22.04 -12.36 23.97
CA PRO A 140 -23.20 -13.04 24.49
C PRO A 140 -24.24 -13.33 23.40
N GLU A 141 -24.96 -14.46 23.52
CA GLU A 141 -25.92 -14.91 22.50
C GLU A 141 -27.01 -13.87 22.19
N ASN A 142 -27.51 -13.17 23.23
CA ASN A 142 -28.46 -12.07 23.04
C ASN A 142 -27.88 -10.93 22.19
N VAL A 143 -26.58 -10.63 22.37
CA VAL A 143 -25.89 -9.58 21.56
C VAL A 143 -25.72 -10.04 20.12
N ARG A 144 -25.34 -11.29 19.88
CA ARG A 144 -25.25 -11.86 18.53
C ARG A 144 -26.60 -11.82 17.82
N THR A 145 -27.67 -12.19 18.53
CA THR A 145 -29.04 -12.11 17.98
C THR A 145 -29.45 -10.67 17.65
N GLU A 146 -29.15 -9.71 18.52
CA GLU A 146 -29.43 -8.29 18.27
C GLU A 146 -28.62 -7.75 17.09
N LEU A 147 -27.32 -8.08 17.00
CA LEU A 147 -26.45 -7.68 15.88
C LEU A 147 -26.95 -8.24 14.54
N ALA A 148 -27.41 -9.51 14.53
CA ALA A 148 -28.04 -10.09 13.35
C ALA A 148 -29.31 -9.35 12.94
N GLY A 149 -30.14 -8.96 13.93
CA GLY A 149 -31.34 -8.12 13.70
C GLY A 149 -31.00 -6.73 13.15
N LEU A 150 -30.00 -6.07 13.72
CA LEU A 150 -29.53 -4.76 13.27
C LEU A 150 -28.97 -4.85 11.82
N LEU A 151 -28.19 -5.88 11.51
CA LEU A 151 -27.66 -6.13 10.17
C LEU A 151 -28.78 -6.34 9.15
N ALA A 152 -29.78 -7.17 9.48
CA ALA A 152 -30.94 -7.42 8.63
C ALA A 152 -31.80 -6.18 8.44
N GLY A 153 -31.86 -5.30 9.44
CA GLY A 153 -32.55 -4.02 9.42
C GLY A 153 -31.78 -2.89 8.68
N GLY A 154 -30.55 -3.16 8.18
CA GLY A 154 -29.75 -2.17 7.49
C GLY A 154 -29.18 -1.07 8.40
N ALA A 155 -28.92 -1.38 9.66
CA ALA A 155 -28.35 -0.43 10.61
C ALA A 155 -26.98 0.08 10.13
N PRO A 156 -26.60 1.34 10.42
CA PRO A 156 -25.31 1.89 10.06
C PRO A 156 -24.16 1.21 10.85
N PRO A 157 -22.93 1.22 10.33
CA PRO A 157 -21.81 0.49 10.93
C PRO A 157 -21.43 1.03 12.33
N ASP A 158 -21.68 2.31 12.61
CA ASP A 158 -21.50 2.88 13.96
C ASP A 158 -22.38 2.18 15.00
N ALA A 159 -23.66 1.94 14.68
CA ALA A 159 -24.60 1.26 15.59
C ALA A 159 -24.21 -0.21 15.82
N LEU A 160 -23.71 -0.89 14.78
CA LEU A 160 -23.20 -2.24 14.88
C LEU A 160 -21.96 -2.29 15.77
N LEU A 161 -21.01 -1.38 15.55
CA LEU A 161 -19.79 -1.30 16.33
C LEU A 161 -20.07 -0.94 17.80
N ASP A 162 -20.95 0.03 18.06
CA ASP A 162 -21.33 0.43 19.41
C ASP A 162 -21.95 -0.74 20.17
N ARG A 163 -22.93 -1.42 19.56
CA ARG A 163 -23.58 -2.57 20.20
C ARG A 163 -22.61 -3.74 20.44
N ALA A 164 -21.73 -4.03 19.48
CA ALA A 164 -20.78 -5.11 19.57
C ALA A 164 -19.70 -4.83 20.63
N SER A 165 -19.25 -3.57 20.77
CA SER A 165 -18.17 -3.19 21.71
C SER A 165 -18.67 -2.84 23.12
N ALA A 166 -19.97 -2.77 23.36
CA ALA A 166 -20.56 -2.39 24.65
C ALA A 166 -20.05 -3.25 25.83
N HIS A 167 -19.65 -4.52 25.58
CA HIS A 167 -19.14 -5.44 26.59
C HIS A 167 -17.62 -5.32 26.85
N LEU A 168 -16.91 -4.50 26.08
CA LEU A 168 -15.46 -4.31 26.26
C LEU A 168 -15.11 -3.25 27.30
N GLY A 169 -16.09 -2.76 28.07
CA GLY A 169 -15.87 -1.71 29.07
C GLY A 169 -15.72 -0.29 28.48
N GLY A 170 -16.17 -0.08 27.22
CA GLY A 170 -16.21 1.22 26.59
C GLY A 170 -14.88 1.76 26.03
N PRO A 171 -13.97 0.90 25.50
CA PRO A 171 -12.79 1.40 24.84
C PRO A 171 -13.17 2.21 23.61
N ALA A 172 -12.29 3.14 23.20
CA ALA A 172 -12.45 3.84 21.94
C ALA A 172 -12.21 2.88 20.77
N CYS A 173 -13.29 2.41 20.15
CA CYS A 173 -13.27 1.51 19.00
C CYS A 173 -13.52 2.27 17.70
N TYR A 174 -12.77 1.91 16.67
CA TYR A 174 -12.87 2.46 15.33
C TYR A 174 -12.87 1.33 14.29
N VAL A 175 -13.59 1.53 13.21
CA VAL A 175 -13.38 0.82 11.95
C VAL A 175 -12.72 1.82 11.00
N LEU A 176 -11.49 1.53 10.59
CA LEU A 176 -10.64 2.42 9.79
C LEU A 176 -10.28 1.76 8.46
N THR A 177 -10.11 2.57 7.41
CA THR A 177 -9.41 2.11 6.21
C THR A 177 -7.90 2.14 6.42
N ALA A 178 -7.13 1.49 5.54
CA ALA A 178 -5.66 1.53 5.57
C ALA A 178 -5.09 2.95 5.49
N THR A 179 -5.82 3.89 4.87
CA THR A 179 -5.48 5.31 4.76
C THR A 179 -5.91 6.14 5.98
N GLY A 180 -6.50 5.48 6.99
CA GLY A 180 -6.94 6.11 8.23
C GLY A 180 -8.33 6.76 8.19
N ARG A 181 -9.08 6.63 7.10
CA ARG A 181 -10.46 7.14 7.04
C ARG A 181 -11.34 6.34 8.00
N THR A 182 -12.10 7.04 8.84
CA THR A 182 -13.04 6.42 9.76
C THR A 182 -14.32 6.00 9.04
N ILE A 183 -14.61 4.69 9.08
CA ILE A 183 -15.85 4.09 8.58
C ILE A 183 -16.92 4.12 9.67
N ALA A 184 -16.52 3.74 10.89
CA ALA A 184 -17.37 3.72 12.07
C ALA A 184 -16.54 4.01 13.32
N ARG A 185 -17.16 4.54 14.36
CA ARG A 185 -16.55 4.71 15.68
C ARG A 185 -17.61 4.60 16.76
N THR A 186 -17.21 4.15 17.95
CA THR A 186 -18.10 4.18 19.11
C THR A 186 -18.37 5.62 19.55
N PRO A 187 -19.53 5.90 20.17
CA PRO A 187 -19.85 7.25 20.67
C PRO A 187 -18.82 7.80 21.66
N SER A 188 -18.18 6.91 22.44
CA SER A 188 -17.12 7.25 23.39
C SER A 188 -15.77 7.59 22.71
N ALA A 189 -15.60 7.19 21.45
CA ALA A 189 -14.36 7.41 20.72
C ALA A 189 -14.32 8.86 20.16
N PRO A 190 -13.24 9.63 20.47
CA PRO A 190 -13.08 10.97 19.90
C PRO A 190 -12.87 10.91 18.38
N PRO A 191 -13.20 11.99 17.64
CA PRO A 191 -12.85 12.08 16.22
C PRO A 191 -11.33 11.88 16.05
N LEU A 192 -10.93 10.99 15.14
CA LEU A 192 -9.54 10.68 14.87
C LEU A 192 -9.19 11.20 13.46
N PRO A 193 -8.26 12.16 13.31
CA PRO A 193 -7.80 12.63 12.02
C PRO A 193 -7.18 11.49 11.21
N ALA A 194 -7.48 11.42 9.92
CA ALA A 194 -7.09 10.29 9.05
C ALA A 194 -5.57 10.03 9.06
N HIS A 195 -4.75 11.10 9.01
CA HIS A 195 -3.29 10.95 9.05
C HIS A 195 -2.80 10.29 10.34
N ARG A 196 -3.41 10.63 11.49
CA ARG A 196 -3.09 10.00 12.79
C ARG A 196 -3.58 8.56 12.86
N ALA A 197 -4.78 8.29 12.35
CA ALA A 197 -5.30 6.93 12.28
C ALA A 197 -4.39 6.02 11.44
N ALA A 198 -3.94 6.51 10.28
CA ALA A 198 -3.00 5.78 9.42
C ALA A 198 -1.63 5.57 10.10
N GLU A 199 -1.16 6.53 10.89
CA GLU A 199 0.07 6.42 11.67
C GLU A 199 -0.07 5.40 12.81
N ASP A 200 -1.18 5.43 13.57
CA ASP A 200 -1.48 4.44 14.62
C ASP A 200 -1.51 3.02 14.04
N LEU A 201 -2.14 2.81 12.87
CA LEU A 201 -2.17 1.52 12.19
C LEU A 201 -0.77 1.02 11.76
N LYS A 202 0.11 1.92 11.29
CA LYS A 202 1.47 1.58 10.87
C LYS A 202 2.41 1.31 12.05
N SER A 203 2.26 2.06 13.13
CA SER A 203 3.12 1.96 14.33
C SER A 203 2.69 0.86 15.30
N GLY A 204 1.55 0.20 15.06
CA GLY A 204 1.02 -0.83 15.95
C GLY A 204 0.55 -0.31 17.30
N ILE A 205 0.21 0.98 17.41
CA ILE A 205 -0.35 1.56 18.62
C ILE A 205 -1.78 1.03 18.83
N GLY A 206 -2.05 0.41 19.98
CA GLY A 206 -3.34 -0.22 20.28
C GLY A 206 -3.50 -1.61 19.66
N SER A 207 -4.70 -2.18 19.78
CA SER A 207 -5.03 -3.48 19.18
C SER A 207 -5.68 -3.28 17.83
N THR A 208 -5.11 -3.86 16.77
CA THR A 208 -5.62 -3.75 15.41
C THR A 208 -5.86 -5.13 14.81
N LEU A 209 -7.05 -5.33 14.25
CA LEU A 209 -7.41 -6.55 13.53
C LEU A 209 -7.90 -6.18 12.13
N ARG A 210 -7.35 -6.80 11.09
CA ARG A 210 -7.84 -6.63 9.72
C ARG A 210 -9.19 -7.34 9.54
N ILE A 211 -10.15 -6.61 8.99
CA ILE A 211 -11.50 -7.11 8.67
C ILE A 211 -11.48 -7.56 7.22
N ASP A 212 -11.85 -8.82 6.96
CA ASP A 212 -11.94 -9.38 5.62
C ASP A 212 -10.58 -9.47 4.88
N GLY A 213 -10.01 -10.67 4.83
CA GLY A 213 -8.67 -10.93 4.27
C GLY A 213 -8.52 -10.69 2.78
N ASP A 214 -9.63 -10.78 2.00
CA ASP A 214 -9.62 -10.72 0.54
C ASP A 214 -9.68 -9.30 -0.04
N SER A 215 -9.73 -8.28 0.82
CA SER A 215 -9.78 -6.88 0.37
C SER A 215 -8.45 -6.38 -0.18
N GLY A 216 -8.53 -5.56 -1.22
CA GLY A 216 -7.37 -4.90 -1.82
C GLY A 216 -6.64 -3.94 -0.85
N PRO A 217 -5.44 -3.49 -1.22
CA PRO A 217 -4.58 -2.69 -0.33
C PRO A 217 -5.19 -1.33 0.07
N TYR A 218 -5.99 -0.73 -0.80
CA TYR A 218 -6.61 0.58 -0.55
C TYR A 218 -8.02 0.47 0.04
N ASP A 219 -8.62 -0.73 -0.03
CA ASP A 219 -9.99 -1.00 0.37
C ASP A 219 -10.08 -1.89 1.62
N SER A 220 -8.95 -2.16 2.28
CA SER A 220 -8.91 -2.95 3.51
C SER A 220 -9.45 -2.15 4.70
N TRP A 221 -10.31 -2.81 5.50
CA TRP A 221 -10.82 -2.27 6.74
C TRP A 221 -10.10 -2.89 7.93
N HIS A 222 -9.98 -2.10 9.00
CA HIS A 222 -9.31 -2.50 10.22
C HIS A 222 -10.17 -2.13 11.43
N LEU A 223 -10.44 -3.12 12.30
CA LEU A 223 -10.95 -2.85 13.64
C LEU A 223 -9.76 -2.37 14.48
N HIS A 224 -9.86 -1.19 15.06
CA HIS A 224 -8.80 -0.56 15.82
C HIS A 224 -9.31 -0.10 17.19
N LEU A 225 -8.64 -0.55 18.25
CA LEU A 225 -8.94 -0.19 19.64
C LEU A 225 -7.79 0.62 20.21
N ARG A 226 -8.05 1.86 20.61
CA ARG A 226 -7.09 2.70 21.30
C ARG A 226 -7.13 2.43 22.80
N GLY A 227 -5.99 2.05 23.38
CA GLY A 227 -5.83 1.93 24.84
C GLY A 227 -6.36 0.65 25.47
N ALA A 228 -6.82 -0.34 24.70
CA ALA A 228 -7.30 -1.62 25.22
C ALA A 228 -6.24 -2.70 25.03
N ALA A 229 -5.31 -2.82 25.99
CA ALA A 229 -4.33 -3.90 25.98
C ALA A 229 -4.94 -5.30 26.26
N ASP A 230 -6.18 -5.36 26.78
CA ASP A 230 -6.76 -6.59 27.32
C ASP A 230 -8.06 -7.04 26.64
N ALA A 231 -8.38 -6.54 25.45
CA ALA A 231 -9.58 -7.00 24.76
C ALA A 231 -9.40 -8.46 24.28
N PRO A 232 -10.31 -9.39 24.64
CA PRO A 232 -10.16 -10.80 24.28
C PRO A 232 -10.11 -10.97 22.75
N PRO A 233 -9.11 -11.66 22.19
CA PRO A 233 -8.95 -11.78 20.73
C PRO A 233 -10.18 -12.35 20.03
N ARG A 234 -10.88 -13.28 20.66
CA ARG A 234 -12.10 -13.88 20.11
C ARG A 234 -13.23 -12.87 19.95
N VAL A 235 -13.44 -11.99 20.93
CA VAL A 235 -14.46 -10.93 20.83
C VAL A 235 -14.13 -9.98 19.69
N LEU A 236 -12.85 -9.64 19.51
CA LEU A 236 -12.40 -8.79 18.41
C LEU A 236 -12.69 -9.45 17.05
N HIS A 237 -12.45 -10.77 16.92
CA HIS A 237 -12.78 -11.49 15.69
C HIS A 237 -14.30 -11.52 15.44
N GLU A 238 -15.12 -11.79 16.47
CA GLU A 238 -16.59 -11.77 16.32
C GLU A 238 -17.11 -10.38 15.94
N ILE A 239 -16.53 -9.30 16.47
CA ILE A 239 -16.85 -7.93 16.05
C ILE A 239 -16.44 -7.71 14.59
N ALA A 240 -15.23 -8.13 14.22
CA ALA A 240 -14.72 -8.02 12.86
C ALA A 240 -15.60 -8.79 11.87
N ASP A 241 -16.08 -9.98 12.23
CA ASP A 241 -16.97 -10.80 11.39
C ASP A 241 -18.33 -10.10 11.14
N VAL A 242 -18.89 -9.46 12.16
CA VAL A 242 -20.13 -8.67 11.99
C VAL A 242 -19.92 -7.51 11.04
N ILE A 243 -18.83 -6.78 11.18
CA ILE A 243 -18.49 -5.66 10.29
C ILE A 243 -18.17 -6.17 8.87
N ALA A 244 -17.53 -7.34 8.73
CA ALA A 244 -17.30 -7.97 7.43
C ALA A 244 -18.62 -8.33 6.73
N GLN A 245 -19.59 -8.88 7.47
CA GLN A 245 -20.94 -9.16 6.93
C GLN A 245 -21.65 -7.87 6.47
N TYR A 246 -21.57 -6.80 7.25
CA TYR A 246 -22.08 -5.48 6.84
C TYR A 246 -21.45 -5.01 5.53
N ARG A 247 -20.12 -5.13 5.42
CA ARG A 247 -19.37 -4.78 4.21
C ARG A 247 -19.85 -5.59 3.01
N HIS A 248 -19.96 -6.92 3.12
CA HIS A 248 -20.44 -7.78 2.03
C HIS A 248 -21.87 -7.44 1.56
N LEU A 249 -22.77 -7.10 2.48
CA LEU A 249 -24.11 -6.64 2.14
C LEU A 249 -24.08 -5.31 1.36
N THR A 250 -23.23 -4.39 1.81
CA THR A 250 -23.03 -3.09 1.16
C THR A 250 -22.40 -3.24 -0.22
N ASP A 251 -21.39 -4.11 -0.38
CA ASP A 251 -20.70 -4.36 -1.64
C ASP A 251 -21.61 -4.94 -2.72
N ARG A 252 -22.56 -5.80 -2.34
CA ARG A 252 -23.61 -6.28 -3.26
C ARG A 252 -24.47 -5.15 -3.80
N SER A 253 -24.84 -4.21 -2.95
CA SER A 253 -25.61 -3.01 -3.37
C SER A 253 -24.77 -2.07 -4.25
N GLN A 254 -23.46 -2.02 -4.06
CA GLN A 254 -22.53 -1.21 -4.84
C GLN A 254 -22.26 -1.76 -6.24
N ALA A 255 -22.47 -3.06 -6.50
CA ALA A 255 -22.25 -3.65 -7.83
C ALA A 255 -23.11 -2.99 -8.93
N ALA A 256 -24.33 -2.56 -8.62
CA ALA A 256 -25.17 -1.80 -9.55
C ALA A 256 -24.59 -0.39 -9.80
N ARG A 257 -24.10 0.28 -8.77
CA ARG A 257 -23.45 1.60 -8.87
C ARG A 257 -22.17 1.53 -9.68
N ARG A 258 -21.34 0.48 -9.49
CA ARG A 258 -20.12 0.28 -10.30
C ARG A 258 -20.44 0.14 -11.78
N ARG A 259 -21.47 -0.66 -12.15
CA ARG A 259 -21.93 -0.79 -13.55
C ARG A 259 -22.45 0.53 -14.13
N ALA A 260 -23.17 1.31 -13.35
CA ALA A 260 -23.61 2.65 -13.78
C ALA A 260 -22.42 3.59 -13.99
N ALA A 261 -21.42 3.54 -13.11
CA ALA A 261 -20.18 4.32 -13.26
C ALA A 261 -19.39 3.90 -14.51
N ASP A 262 -19.20 2.61 -14.77
CA ASP A 262 -18.52 2.13 -15.98
C ASP A 262 -19.25 2.60 -17.26
N ALA A 263 -20.59 2.58 -17.26
CA ALA A 263 -21.39 3.10 -18.37
C ALA A 263 -21.19 4.62 -18.56
N LEU A 264 -21.15 5.38 -17.47
CA LEU A 264 -20.85 6.82 -17.53
C LEU A 264 -19.45 7.07 -18.10
N MET A 265 -18.43 6.31 -17.67
CA MET A 265 -17.06 6.45 -18.19
C MET A 265 -17.02 6.14 -19.69
N ALA A 266 -17.69 5.08 -20.15
CA ALA A 266 -17.76 4.74 -21.57
C ALA A 266 -18.40 5.85 -22.41
N LEU A 267 -19.49 6.48 -21.92
CA LEU A 267 -20.13 7.62 -22.57
C LEU A 267 -19.24 8.87 -22.56
N THR A 268 -18.49 9.07 -21.50
CA THR A 268 -17.52 10.20 -21.40
C THR A 268 -16.41 10.10 -22.43
N ASP A 269 -15.98 8.88 -22.78
CA ASP A 269 -14.94 8.63 -23.80
C ASP A 269 -15.52 8.61 -25.24
N ALA A 270 -16.83 8.51 -25.39
CA ALA A 270 -17.47 8.40 -26.72
C ALA A 270 -17.32 9.68 -27.55
N THR A 271 -17.06 9.50 -28.85
CA THR A 271 -16.98 10.61 -29.82
C THR A 271 -17.82 10.27 -31.06
N PRO A 272 -18.88 11.06 -31.39
CA PRO A 272 -19.34 12.26 -30.73
C PRO A 272 -20.02 11.98 -29.38
N ALA A 273 -19.94 12.94 -28.44
CA ALA A 273 -20.59 12.83 -27.16
C ALA A 273 -22.11 13.00 -27.28
N ASP A 274 -22.89 12.09 -26.70
CA ASP A 274 -24.33 12.22 -26.57
C ASP A 274 -24.67 12.87 -25.22
N GLY A 275 -24.98 14.17 -25.25
CA GLY A 275 -25.29 14.97 -24.06
C GLY A 275 -26.45 14.42 -23.24
N THR A 276 -27.51 13.92 -23.91
CA THR A 276 -28.69 13.39 -23.22
C THR A 276 -28.37 12.06 -22.53
N ALA A 277 -27.61 11.20 -23.18
CA ALA A 277 -27.16 9.94 -22.58
C ALA A 277 -26.21 10.18 -21.40
N LEU A 278 -25.31 11.18 -21.51
CA LEU A 278 -24.42 11.57 -20.41
C LEU A 278 -25.18 12.11 -19.21
N GLU A 279 -26.19 12.96 -19.39
CA GLU A 279 -27.03 13.49 -18.31
C GLU A 279 -27.79 12.36 -17.60
N ALA A 280 -28.36 11.43 -18.34
CA ALA A 280 -29.03 10.24 -17.77
C ALA A 280 -28.05 9.36 -16.99
N ALA A 281 -26.84 9.17 -17.50
CA ALA A 281 -25.81 8.38 -16.82
C ALA A 281 -25.28 9.07 -15.55
N LEU A 282 -25.11 10.40 -15.56
CA LEU A 282 -24.78 11.19 -14.36
C LEU A 282 -25.84 11.00 -13.28
N HIS A 283 -27.12 11.14 -13.64
CA HIS A 283 -28.23 10.93 -12.73
C HIS A 283 -28.25 9.51 -12.15
N SER A 284 -28.01 8.48 -12.97
CA SER A 284 -27.93 7.09 -12.54
C SER A 284 -26.79 6.82 -11.55
N CYS A 285 -25.71 7.62 -11.60
CA CYS A 285 -24.62 7.60 -10.66
C CYS A 285 -24.84 8.45 -9.40
N GLY A 286 -25.98 9.16 -9.29
CA GLY A 286 -26.27 10.07 -8.19
C GLY A 286 -25.50 11.40 -8.29
N LEU A 287 -24.98 11.73 -9.48
CA LEU A 287 -24.34 13.01 -9.76
C LEU A 287 -25.41 14.00 -10.23
N PRO A 288 -25.35 15.28 -9.81
CA PRO A 288 -26.22 16.31 -10.34
C PRO A 288 -25.96 16.51 -11.83
N VAL A 289 -27.01 16.79 -12.62
CA VAL A 289 -26.88 17.05 -14.07
C VAL A 289 -26.22 18.39 -14.38
N THR A 290 -26.20 19.29 -13.39
CA THR A 290 -25.54 20.60 -13.52
C THR A 290 -24.16 20.56 -12.90
N GLY A 291 -23.14 20.87 -13.74
CA GLY A 291 -21.72 20.96 -13.33
C GLY A 291 -21.42 22.09 -12.33
N PRO A 292 -20.18 22.43 -12.11
CA PRO A 292 -19.02 21.90 -12.83
C PRO A 292 -18.59 20.53 -12.35
N TYR A 293 -17.89 19.80 -13.22
CA TYR A 293 -17.31 18.49 -12.91
C TYR A 293 -15.79 18.53 -13.13
N ARG A 294 -15.07 17.70 -12.38
CA ARG A 294 -13.67 17.36 -12.64
C ARG A 294 -13.57 15.91 -13.07
N VAL A 295 -12.80 15.68 -14.12
CA VAL A 295 -12.47 14.32 -14.57
C VAL A 295 -11.06 13.99 -14.13
N VAL A 296 -10.88 12.83 -13.52
CA VAL A 296 -9.58 12.34 -13.07
C VAL A 296 -9.34 10.97 -13.69
N VAL A 297 -8.13 10.76 -14.21
CA VAL A 297 -7.65 9.46 -14.71
C VAL A 297 -6.51 9.00 -13.82
N ALA A 298 -6.48 7.71 -13.45
CA ALA A 298 -5.43 7.17 -12.61
C ALA A 298 -4.87 5.85 -13.14
N THR A 299 -3.63 5.56 -12.73
CA THR A 299 -2.96 4.29 -12.94
C THR A 299 -2.27 3.83 -11.66
N ALA A 300 -2.29 2.52 -11.39
CA ALA A 300 -1.59 1.89 -10.29
C ALA A 300 -0.74 0.74 -10.86
N GLY A 301 0.53 1.00 -11.14
CA GLY A 301 1.43 0.04 -11.79
C GLY A 301 1.65 -1.22 -10.96
N GLY A 302 1.92 -2.34 -11.64
CA GLY A 302 2.18 -3.68 -11.08
C GLY A 302 2.17 -4.69 -12.23
N ASP A 303 2.74 -5.88 -12.02
CA ASP A 303 2.90 -6.91 -13.07
C ASP A 303 1.81 -8.01 -12.98
N ASP A 304 0.75 -7.82 -12.19
CA ASP A 304 -0.21 -8.85 -11.80
C ASP A 304 -1.56 -8.82 -12.56
N GLY A 305 -1.72 -7.89 -13.50
CA GLY A 305 -2.97 -7.75 -14.29
C GLY A 305 -4.15 -7.08 -13.55
N GLU A 306 -3.97 -6.70 -12.28
CA GLU A 306 -4.99 -6.03 -11.46
C GLU A 306 -4.84 -4.50 -11.41
N GLU A 307 -4.04 -3.94 -12.29
CA GLU A 307 -3.66 -2.52 -12.29
C GLU A 307 -4.87 -1.58 -12.30
N VAL A 308 -5.87 -1.88 -13.12
CA VAL A 308 -7.06 -1.02 -13.28
C VAL A 308 -7.95 -1.08 -12.05
N ASP A 309 -8.20 -2.25 -11.50
CA ASP A 309 -9.02 -2.41 -10.30
C ASP A 309 -8.37 -1.75 -9.09
N ARG A 310 -7.05 -1.84 -8.99
CA ARG A 310 -6.25 -1.16 -7.99
C ARG A 310 -6.30 0.35 -8.13
N ALA A 311 -6.23 0.87 -9.36
CA ALA A 311 -6.35 2.30 -9.64
C ALA A 311 -7.76 2.83 -9.33
N VAL A 312 -8.82 2.09 -9.67
CA VAL A 312 -10.20 2.43 -9.29
C VAL A 312 -10.36 2.45 -7.77
N ALA A 313 -9.83 1.44 -7.08
CA ALA A 313 -9.88 1.37 -5.62
C ALA A 313 -9.16 2.57 -4.97
N ALA A 314 -7.99 2.96 -5.49
CA ALA A 314 -7.26 4.13 -5.02
C ALA A 314 -8.04 5.44 -5.24
N LEU A 315 -8.65 5.63 -6.41
CA LEU A 315 -9.52 6.78 -6.70
C LEU A 315 -10.72 6.84 -5.75
N VAL A 316 -11.44 5.71 -5.60
CA VAL A 316 -12.60 5.62 -4.72
C VAL A 316 -12.23 5.94 -3.28
N GLU A 317 -11.12 5.39 -2.78
CA GLU A 317 -10.69 5.66 -1.41
C GLU A 317 -10.30 7.13 -1.23
N ALA A 318 -9.52 7.70 -2.15
CA ALA A 318 -9.15 9.11 -2.08
C ALA A 318 -10.38 10.04 -2.08
N LEU A 319 -11.33 9.80 -2.98
CA LEU A 319 -12.53 10.64 -3.10
C LEU A 319 -13.47 10.49 -1.91
N ARG A 320 -13.49 9.35 -1.23
CA ARG A 320 -14.27 9.15 0.00
C ARG A 320 -13.73 9.89 1.22
N HIS A 321 -12.51 10.40 1.19
CA HIS A 321 -11.98 11.26 2.25
C HIS A 321 -12.58 12.67 2.24
N SER A 322 -13.16 13.11 1.10
CA SER A 322 -13.86 14.40 0.98
C SER A 322 -15.37 14.18 1.12
N PRO A 323 -15.91 14.15 2.35
CA PRO A 323 -17.33 13.90 2.55
C PRO A 323 -18.17 15.07 1.99
N GLY A 324 -19.17 14.73 1.17
CA GLY A 324 -20.11 15.70 0.62
C GLY A 324 -19.98 15.97 -0.87
N GLU A 325 -18.89 15.58 -1.50
CA GLU A 325 -18.74 15.68 -2.95
C GLU A 325 -19.18 14.39 -3.63
N PRO A 326 -20.31 14.41 -4.39
CA PRO A 326 -20.73 13.21 -5.11
C PRO A 326 -19.77 12.93 -6.25
N PHE A 327 -19.43 11.65 -6.41
CA PHE A 327 -18.53 11.16 -7.47
C PHE A 327 -18.99 9.82 -8.03
N ALA A 328 -18.56 9.53 -9.26
CA ALA A 328 -18.59 8.20 -9.84
C ALA A 328 -17.17 7.82 -10.29
N ALA A 329 -16.74 6.62 -9.92
CA ALA A 329 -15.45 6.08 -10.38
C ALA A 329 -15.67 4.68 -10.96
N GLY A 330 -15.03 4.43 -12.08
CA GLY A 330 -15.16 3.20 -12.83
C GLY A 330 -14.01 3.01 -13.80
N ARG A 331 -14.17 2.03 -14.69
CA ARG A 331 -13.18 1.70 -15.71
C ARG A 331 -13.69 2.04 -17.11
N LEU A 332 -12.79 2.49 -17.96
CA LEU A 332 -13.02 2.58 -19.38
C LEU A 332 -12.86 1.22 -20.06
N PRO A 333 -13.52 1.01 -21.24
CA PRO A 333 -13.30 -0.20 -22.04
C PRO A 333 -11.84 -0.44 -22.41
N GLY A 334 -11.04 0.63 -22.51
CA GLY A 334 -9.58 0.58 -22.76
C GLY A 334 -8.72 0.21 -21.56
N GLY A 335 -9.31 -0.05 -20.38
CA GLY A 335 -8.59 -0.46 -19.18
C GLY A 335 -7.99 0.69 -18.38
N GLU A 336 -8.55 1.91 -18.47
CA GLU A 336 -8.16 3.05 -17.64
C GLU A 336 -9.13 3.23 -16.47
N ALA A 337 -8.60 3.60 -15.29
CA ALA A 337 -9.42 4.00 -14.14
C ALA A 337 -9.76 5.49 -14.23
N VAL A 338 -11.04 5.82 -14.17
CA VAL A 338 -11.54 7.20 -14.33
C VAL A 338 -12.55 7.52 -13.24
N ALA A 339 -12.52 8.75 -12.76
CA ALA A 339 -13.53 9.31 -11.90
C ALA A 339 -14.09 10.63 -12.45
N VAL A 340 -15.41 10.80 -12.30
CA VAL A 340 -16.11 12.07 -12.50
C VAL A 340 -16.56 12.55 -11.13
N VAL A 341 -16.11 13.73 -10.73
CA VAL A 341 -16.37 14.33 -9.41
C VAL A 341 -17.16 15.62 -9.60
N ARG A 342 -18.21 15.84 -8.81
CA ARG A 342 -18.86 17.14 -8.71
C ARG A 342 -17.86 18.09 -8.02
N ALA A 343 -17.42 19.12 -8.70
CA ALA A 343 -16.44 20.03 -8.13
C ALA A 343 -17.11 21.29 -7.55
N ASP A 344 -16.58 21.78 -6.44
CA ASP A 344 -16.87 23.12 -5.95
C ASP A 344 -15.83 24.09 -6.55
N PRO A 345 -16.24 25.07 -7.36
CA PRO A 345 -15.31 26.05 -7.93
C PRO A 345 -14.55 26.87 -6.87
N ALA A 346 -15.09 26.95 -5.65
CA ALA A 346 -14.48 27.69 -4.54
C ALA A 346 -13.43 26.86 -3.78
N ALA A 347 -13.44 25.53 -3.95
CA ALA A 347 -12.58 24.63 -3.16
C ALA A 347 -11.13 24.54 -3.69
N GLY A 348 -10.73 25.20 -4.72
CA GLY A 348 -9.36 25.26 -5.29
C GLY A 348 -8.53 23.97 -5.21
N GLY A 349 -7.88 23.56 -6.30
CA GLY A 349 -7.00 22.38 -6.31
C GLY A 349 -7.68 21.06 -6.64
N CYS A 350 -6.87 20.00 -6.73
CA CYS A 350 -7.34 18.63 -6.94
C CYS A 350 -7.60 17.96 -5.58
N PRO A 351 -8.76 17.36 -5.34
CA PRO A 351 -9.07 16.72 -4.04
C PRO A 351 -8.14 15.53 -3.72
N LEU A 352 -7.30 15.11 -4.66
CA LEU A 352 -6.39 13.98 -4.50
C LEU A 352 -5.02 14.36 -3.94
N ASP A 353 -4.60 15.63 -4.01
CA ASP A 353 -3.21 16.05 -3.74
C ASP A 353 -2.72 15.69 -2.34
N GLU A 354 -3.56 15.90 -1.33
CA GLU A 354 -3.21 15.60 0.06
C GLU A 354 -3.18 14.10 0.38
N LEU A 355 -4.01 13.31 -0.31
CA LEU A 355 -4.24 11.90 0.02
C LEU A 355 -3.42 10.94 -0.83
N TRP A 356 -3.00 11.34 -2.01
CA TRP A 356 -2.26 10.49 -2.93
C TRP A 356 -0.94 9.96 -2.35
N PRO A 357 -0.15 10.78 -1.62
CA PRO A 357 1.03 10.29 -0.91
C PRO A 357 0.69 9.28 0.21
N ALA A 358 -0.44 9.45 0.89
CA ALA A 358 -0.88 8.52 1.94
C ALA A 358 -1.30 7.17 1.35
N LEU A 359 -2.00 7.17 0.22
CA LEU A 359 -2.32 5.96 -0.54
C LEU A 359 -1.07 5.22 -1.00
N HIS A 360 -0.11 5.93 -1.59
CA HIS A 360 1.18 5.34 -1.96
C HIS A 360 1.92 4.78 -0.75
N GLY A 361 1.83 5.44 0.40
CA GLY A 361 2.42 4.96 1.65
C GLY A 361 1.81 3.64 2.17
N CYS A 362 0.64 3.20 1.67
CA CYS A 362 0.08 1.88 1.96
C CYS A 362 0.73 0.78 1.10
N ARG A 363 1.23 1.12 -0.08
CA ARG A 363 1.90 0.21 -1.03
C ARG A 363 3.01 0.96 -1.78
N PRO A 364 4.17 1.18 -1.15
CA PRO A 364 5.27 1.97 -1.74
C PRO A 364 5.88 1.36 -3.01
N GLU A 365 5.70 0.05 -3.20
CA GLU A 365 6.15 -0.68 -4.38
C GLU A 365 5.28 -0.42 -5.62
N VAL A 366 4.05 0.08 -5.44
CA VAL A 366 3.12 0.37 -6.54
C VAL A 366 3.32 1.80 -7.03
N GLN A 367 3.58 1.97 -8.32
CA GLN A 367 3.62 3.28 -8.95
C GLN A 367 2.20 3.82 -9.06
N LEU A 368 1.92 4.96 -8.42
CA LEU A 368 0.56 5.49 -8.30
C LEU A 368 0.46 6.90 -8.90
N HIS A 369 -0.11 7.02 -10.08
CA HIS A 369 -0.22 8.29 -10.78
C HIS A 369 -1.66 8.67 -11.09
N ALA A 370 -1.95 9.96 -11.02
CA ALA A 370 -3.23 10.51 -11.47
C ALA A 370 -3.04 11.81 -12.26
N GLY A 371 -3.97 12.05 -13.17
CA GLY A 371 -4.08 13.29 -13.91
C GLY A 371 -5.48 13.85 -13.78
N ALA A 372 -5.60 15.15 -13.52
CA ALA A 372 -6.86 15.86 -13.47
C ALA A 372 -7.02 16.81 -14.67
N GLY A 373 -8.20 16.81 -15.27
CA GLY A 373 -8.59 17.77 -16.30
C GLY A 373 -9.11 19.07 -15.71
N ALA A 374 -9.19 20.11 -16.52
CA ALA A 374 -9.86 21.34 -16.15
C ALA A 374 -11.34 21.12 -15.84
N LEU A 375 -11.95 22.07 -15.14
CA LEU A 375 -13.37 21.98 -14.79
C LEU A 375 -14.27 21.98 -16.04
N ALA A 376 -15.04 20.92 -16.19
CA ALA A 376 -16.10 20.82 -17.21
C ALA A 376 -17.36 21.52 -16.70
N PRO A 377 -17.84 22.60 -17.34
CA PRO A 377 -19.00 23.36 -16.83
C PRO A 377 -20.31 22.56 -16.88
N ASN A 378 -20.39 21.55 -17.75
CA ASN A 378 -21.58 20.71 -17.95
C ASN A 378 -21.15 19.33 -18.51
N ALA A 379 -22.12 18.44 -18.71
CA ALA A 379 -21.90 17.09 -19.23
C ALA A 379 -21.18 17.07 -20.58
N GLY A 380 -21.47 18.01 -21.48
CA GLY A 380 -20.81 18.12 -22.79
C GLY A 380 -19.30 18.40 -22.73
N GLY A 381 -18.81 18.96 -21.63
CA GLY A 381 -17.38 19.21 -21.40
C GLY A 381 -16.58 18.02 -20.87
N LEU A 382 -17.23 16.92 -20.47
CA LEU A 382 -16.58 15.78 -19.83
C LEU A 382 -15.53 15.10 -20.71
N ASN A 383 -15.81 14.93 -22.02
CA ASN A 383 -14.85 14.34 -22.95
C ASN A 383 -13.56 15.17 -23.06
N ALA A 384 -13.70 16.50 -23.21
CA ALA A 384 -12.53 17.38 -23.25
C ALA A 384 -11.71 17.33 -21.95
N ALA A 385 -12.39 17.32 -20.80
CA ALA A 385 -11.74 17.16 -19.49
C ALA A 385 -11.05 15.79 -19.35
N LEU A 386 -11.61 14.71 -19.90
CA LEU A 386 -10.99 13.38 -19.94
C LEU A 386 -9.69 13.39 -20.76
N VAL A 387 -9.70 13.99 -21.94
CA VAL A 387 -8.48 14.14 -22.79
C VAL A 387 -7.39 14.90 -22.05
N GLN A 388 -7.76 15.99 -21.37
CA GLN A 388 -6.83 16.79 -20.57
C GLN A 388 -6.29 15.99 -19.38
N ALA A 389 -7.15 15.21 -18.68
CA ALA A 389 -6.75 14.35 -17.56
C ALA A 389 -5.75 13.27 -18.00
N ARG A 390 -5.96 12.64 -19.16
CA ARG A 390 -5.01 11.69 -19.77
C ARG A 390 -3.66 12.34 -20.04
N TYR A 391 -3.66 13.56 -20.54
CA TYR A 391 -2.42 14.30 -20.78
C TYR A 391 -1.68 14.62 -19.48
N ALA A 392 -2.41 15.10 -18.46
CA ALA A 392 -1.86 15.39 -17.14
C ALA A 392 -1.31 14.11 -16.46
N LEU A 393 -1.99 12.96 -16.62
CA LEU A 393 -1.50 11.65 -16.16
C LEU A 393 -0.17 11.28 -16.83
N ALA A 394 -0.04 11.49 -18.14
CA ALA A 394 1.20 11.22 -18.84
C ALA A 394 2.34 12.10 -18.31
N ALA A 395 2.05 13.37 -18.00
CA ALA A 395 3.01 14.29 -17.36
C ALA A 395 3.38 13.83 -15.94
N ALA A 396 2.42 13.39 -15.12
CA ALA A 396 2.65 12.85 -13.78
C ALA A 396 3.62 11.65 -13.81
N ARG A 397 3.37 10.69 -14.71
CA ARG A 397 4.22 9.49 -14.91
C ARG A 397 5.64 9.85 -15.35
N ALA A 398 5.78 10.82 -16.25
CA ALA A 398 7.09 11.26 -16.73
C ALA A 398 7.91 11.99 -15.64
N GLN A 399 7.24 12.73 -14.75
CA GLN A 399 7.90 13.50 -13.70
C GLN A 399 8.28 12.65 -12.48
N SER A 400 7.54 11.57 -12.19
CA SER A 400 7.78 10.68 -11.04
C SER A 400 7.64 9.20 -11.42
N PRO A 401 8.53 8.64 -12.26
CA PRO A 401 8.31 7.31 -12.85
C PRO A 401 8.26 6.16 -11.86
N LYS A 402 8.81 6.32 -10.66
CA LYS A 402 8.90 5.26 -9.63
C LYS A 402 8.13 5.56 -8.35
N GLY A 403 7.35 6.63 -8.31
CA GLY A 403 6.67 7.07 -7.11
C GLY A 403 5.18 7.28 -7.30
N ALA A 404 4.65 8.24 -6.55
CA ALA A 404 3.28 8.69 -6.66
C ALA A 404 3.24 10.17 -7.04
N ARG A 405 2.33 10.53 -7.94
CA ARG A 405 2.11 11.92 -8.31
C ARG A 405 0.71 12.13 -8.86
N VAL A 406 0.10 13.23 -8.45
CA VAL A 406 -1.05 13.83 -9.11
C VAL A 406 -0.55 15.02 -9.93
N THR A 407 -1.12 15.28 -11.08
CA THR A 407 -0.88 16.47 -11.88
C THR A 407 -2.21 17.01 -12.39
N ASP A 408 -2.50 18.26 -12.10
CA ASP A 408 -3.63 18.98 -12.69
C ASP A 408 -3.18 19.61 -14.03
N VAL A 409 -4.03 19.57 -15.04
CA VAL A 409 -3.74 20.22 -16.32
C VAL A 409 -3.49 21.72 -16.16
N GLU A 410 -4.12 22.35 -15.16
CA GLU A 410 -3.95 23.78 -14.84
C GLU A 410 -2.57 24.11 -14.27
N GLU A 411 -1.82 23.10 -13.74
CA GLU A 411 -0.45 23.25 -13.28
C GLU A 411 0.59 23.21 -14.41
N LEU A 412 0.19 22.84 -15.62
CA LEU A 412 1.08 22.74 -16.78
C LEU A 412 1.39 24.14 -17.37
N THR A 413 1.96 25.01 -16.56
CA THR A 413 2.19 26.43 -16.88
C THR A 413 3.54 26.71 -17.51
N THR A 414 4.44 25.73 -17.57
CA THR A 414 5.77 25.86 -18.18
C THR A 414 5.93 24.96 -19.41
N LEU A 415 6.85 25.33 -20.32
CA LEU A 415 7.18 24.49 -21.47
C LEU A 415 7.61 23.07 -21.05
N GLY A 416 8.40 22.97 -19.97
CA GLY A 416 8.86 21.68 -19.44
C GLY A 416 7.71 20.81 -18.92
N SER A 417 6.79 21.39 -18.12
CA SER A 417 5.63 20.68 -17.63
C SER A 417 4.67 20.28 -18.76
N LEU A 418 4.48 21.14 -19.74
CA LEU A 418 3.68 20.83 -20.92
C LEU A 418 4.29 19.68 -21.73
N LEU A 419 5.57 19.73 -22.06
CA LEU A 419 6.25 18.69 -22.85
C LEU A 419 6.38 17.35 -22.09
N ALA A 420 6.31 17.35 -20.79
CA ALA A 420 6.35 16.11 -19.98
C ALA A 420 5.21 15.14 -20.34
N GLY A 421 4.02 15.65 -20.70
CA GLY A 421 2.88 14.85 -21.13
C GLY A 421 3.00 14.26 -22.55
N VAL A 422 3.96 14.71 -23.35
CA VAL A 422 4.20 14.16 -24.70
C VAL A 422 4.88 12.79 -24.58
N PRO A 423 4.46 11.77 -25.35
CA PRO A 423 5.08 10.44 -25.33
C PRO A 423 6.61 10.51 -25.53
N ALA A 424 7.33 9.70 -24.74
CA ALA A 424 8.81 9.74 -24.71
C ALA A 424 9.45 9.53 -26.09
N ASP A 425 8.86 8.67 -26.94
CA ASP A 425 9.37 8.42 -28.29
C ASP A 425 9.17 9.63 -29.21
N VAL A 426 8.06 10.36 -29.06
CA VAL A 426 7.79 11.59 -29.81
C VAL A 426 8.78 12.68 -29.37
N ARG A 427 8.99 12.84 -28.06
CA ARG A 427 9.98 13.78 -27.50
C ARG A 427 11.38 13.47 -28.02
N ARG A 428 11.78 12.21 -27.98
CA ARG A 428 13.09 11.75 -28.45
C ARG A 428 13.25 11.96 -29.95
N ALA A 429 12.22 11.67 -30.74
CA ALA A 429 12.23 11.93 -32.19
C ALA A 429 12.40 13.44 -32.51
N PHE A 430 11.63 14.28 -31.79
CA PHE A 430 11.73 15.74 -31.92
C PHE A 430 13.13 16.24 -31.56
N SER A 431 13.62 15.88 -30.36
CA SER A 431 14.95 16.24 -29.87
C SER A 431 16.06 15.82 -30.86
N THR A 432 16.01 14.57 -31.33
CA THR A 432 16.98 14.04 -32.28
C THR A 432 16.95 14.81 -33.61
N ARG A 433 15.75 15.16 -34.10
CA ARG A 433 15.59 15.89 -35.36
C ARG A 433 16.10 17.33 -35.27
N VAL A 434 15.79 18.01 -34.18
CA VAL A 434 16.12 19.44 -33.98
C VAL A 434 17.58 19.63 -33.60
N LEU A 435 18.12 18.83 -32.68
CA LEU A 435 19.53 18.91 -32.29
C LEU A 435 20.48 18.28 -33.31
N GLY A 436 19.98 17.46 -34.22
CA GLY A 436 20.76 16.84 -35.28
C GLY A 436 21.96 16.03 -34.75
N PRO A 437 23.19 16.27 -35.25
CA PRO A 437 24.37 15.54 -34.78
C PRO A 437 24.69 15.71 -33.30
N LEU A 438 24.25 16.79 -32.66
CA LEU A 438 24.44 17.05 -31.24
C LEU A 438 23.66 16.09 -30.36
N ALA A 439 22.49 15.62 -30.79
CA ALA A 439 21.67 14.69 -30.04
C ALA A 439 22.38 13.35 -29.77
N ARG A 440 23.30 12.92 -30.65
CA ARG A 440 23.98 11.62 -30.57
C ARG A 440 25.06 11.52 -29.46
N GLY A 441 25.48 12.65 -28.87
CA GLY A 441 26.32 12.75 -27.66
C GLY A 441 27.67 12.00 -27.64
N GLY A 442 28.06 11.36 -28.76
CA GLY A 442 29.18 10.42 -28.81
C GLY A 442 30.58 11.03 -28.68
N SER A 443 30.75 12.33 -28.97
CA SER A 443 32.06 13.01 -28.88
C SER A 443 32.10 14.00 -27.72
N ALA A 444 33.29 14.16 -27.11
CA ALA A 444 33.53 15.18 -26.08
C ALA A 444 33.20 16.60 -26.60
N SER A 445 33.45 16.84 -27.90
CA SER A 445 33.12 18.10 -28.57
C SER A 445 31.61 18.36 -28.61
N HIS A 446 30.80 17.37 -28.94
CA HIS A 446 29.33 17.54 -28.97
C HIS A 446 28.75 17.78 -27.58
N ARG A 447 29.24 17.12 -26.56
CA ARG A 447 28.83 17.37 -25.16
C ARG A 447 29.12 18.81 -24.73
N MET A 448 30.33 19.30 -25.04
CA MET A 448 30.73 20.67 -24.75
C MET A 448 29.88 21.70 -25.49
N LEU A 449 29.50 21.45 -26.76
CA LEU A 449 28.61 22.29 -27.51
C LEU A 449 27.18 22.30 -26.93
N LEU A 450 26.67 21.15 -26.52
CA LEU A 450 25.35 21.04 -25.83
C LEU A 450 25.34 21.84 -24.54
N GLU A 451 26.36 21.65 -23.68
CA GLU A 451 26.49 22.43 -22.44
C GLU A 451 26.54 23.94 -22.73
N THR A 452 27.26 24.33 -23.78
CA THR A 452 27.32 25.76 -24.21
C THR A 452 25.93 26.26 -24.66
N LEU A 453 25.15 25.45 -25.39
CA LEU A 453 23.80 25.77 -25.82
C LEU A 453 22.84 25.90 -24.61
N GLU A 454 22.87 24.96 -23.69
CA GLU A 454 22.08 24.96 -22.45
C GLU A 454 22.34 26.25 -21.66
N VAL A 455 23.59 26.56 -21.37
CA VAL A 455 23.96 27.78 -20.61
C VAL A 455 23.63 29.05 -21.40
N PHE A 456 23.80 29.05 -22.73
CA PHE A 456 23.46 30.21 -23.54
C PHE A 456 21.96 30.54 -23.52
N LEU A 457 21.11 29.54 -23.60
CA LEU A 457 19.66 29.71 -23.50
C LEU A 457 19.24 30.12 -22.08
N ASP A 458 19.79 29.50 -21.04
CA ASP A 458 19.55 29.88 -19.64
C ASP A 458 19.97 31.29 -19.29
N ARG A 459 21.01 31.81 -19.97
CA ARG A 459 21.47 33.20 -19.82
C ARG A 459 20.80 34.14 -20.82
N HIS A 460 19.62 33.75 -21.34
CA HIS A 460 18.78 34.53 -22.24
C HIS A 460 19.49 34.96 -23.52
N GLY A 461 20.44 34.18 -24.01
CA GLY A 461 21.23 34.48 -25.21
C GLY A 461 22.33 35.53 -24.99
N SER A 462 22.72 35.78 -23.75
CA SER A 462 23.77 36.76 -23.41
C SER A 462 25.17 36.14 -23.56
N TRP A 463 25.94 36.60 -24.51
CA TRP A 463 27.31 36.16 -24.77
C TRP A 463 28.23 36.35 -23.58
N ALA A 464 28.19 37.51 -22.92
CA ALA A 464 29.04 37.82 -21.77
C ALA A 464 28.72 36.96 -20.56
N ARG A 465 27.42 36.79 -20.20
CA ARG A 465 27.00 35.96 -19.08
C ARG A 465 27.27 34.47 -19.32
N THR A 466 27.14 34.01 -20.57
CA THR A 466 27.49 32.64 -20.94
C THR A 466 28.98 32.38 -20.79
N ALA A 467 29.83 33.32 -21.27
CA ALA A 467 31.26 33.25 -21.15
C ALA A 467 31.72 33.23 -19.68
N GLU A 468 31.13 34.09 -18.86
CA GLU A 468 31.36 34.12 -17.43
C GLU A 468 30.97 32.80 -16.74
N SER A 469 29.77 32.26 -17.01
CA SER A 469 29.28 31.02 -16.44
C SER A 469 30.09 29.81 -16.83
N LEU A 470 30.65 29.77 -18.02
CA LEU A 470 31.50 28.69 -18.52
C LEU A 470 33.00 28.90 -18.29
N HIS A 471 33.39 30.02 -17.66
CA HIS A 471 34.79 30.44 -17.49
C HIS A 471 35.56 30.48 -18.80
N LEU A 472 34.95 31.02 -19.85
CA LEU A 472 35.48 31.12 -21.20
C LEU A 472 35.61 32.58 -21.66
N HIS A 473 36.43 32.80 -22.66
CA HIS A 473 36.42 34.09 -23.38
C HIS A 473 35.18 34.20 -24.28
N VAL A 474 34.61 35.41 -24.42
CA VAL A 474 33.41 35.65 -25.23
C VAL A 474 33.58 35.15 -26.68
N ASN A 475 34.76 35.34 -27.30
CA ASN A 475 35.02 34.84 -28.63
C ASN A 475 34.92 33.29 -28.73
N THR A 476 35.25 32.57 -27.68
CA THR A 476 35.10 31.11 -27.65
C THR A 476 33.63 30.72 -27.66
N VAL A 477 32.79 31.47 -26.93
CA VAL A 477 31.34 31.25 -26.93
C VAL A 477 30.78 31.52 -28.32
N HIS A 478 31.20 32.65 -28.98
CA HIS A 478 30.80 32.93 -30.35
C HIS A 478 31.13 31.79 -31.30
N TYR A 479 32.36 31.31 -31.29
CA TYR A 479 32.79 30.16 -32.12
C TYR A 479 31.93 28.92 -31.86
N ARG A 480 31.67 28.58 -30.58
CA ARG A 480 30.85 27.42 -30.23
C ARG A 480 29.40 27.57 -30.72
N ILE A 481 28.79 28.73 -30.55
CA ILE A 481 27.42 28.98 -31.01
C ILE A 481 27.35 28.90 -32.54
N GLN A 482 28.28 29.52 -33.30
CA GLN A 482 28.33 29.36 -34.76
C GLN A 482 28.45 27.88 -35.18
N ARG A 483 29.21 27.09 -34.41
CA ARG A 483 29.33 25.66 -34.68
C ARG A 483 28.03 24.91 -34.40
N ILE A 484 27.29 25.31 -33.36
CA ILE A 484 25.94 24.76 -33.02
C ILE A 484 24.98 25.10 -34.16
N GLU A 485 24.95 26.35 -34.62
CA GLU A 485 24.09 26.78 -35.72
C GLU A 485 24.38 25.99 -37.01
N ALA A 486 25.65 25.80 -37.34
CA ALA A 486 26.05 24.97 -38.49
C ALA A 486 25.63 23.49 -38.36
N LEU A 487 25.66 22.91 -37.17
CA LEU A 487 25.29 21.49 -36.92
C LEU A 487 23.78 21.29 -36.88
N THR A 488 23.02 22.26 -36.37
CA THR A 488 21.56 22.16 -36.17
C THR A 488 20.76 22.77 -37.31
N GLY A 489 21.39 23.64 -38.14
CA GLY A 489 20.73 24.42 -39.17
C GLY A 489 19.80 25.50 -38.59
N ARG A 490 19.99 25.89 -37.31
CA ARG A 490 19.17 26.86 -36.59
C ARG A 490 19.99 28.14 -36.33
N ASP A 491 19.37 29.29 -36.53
CA ASP A 491 19.94 30.62 -36.28
C ASP A 491 19.53 31.07 -34.86
N LEU A 492 20.48 31.17 -33.96
CA LEU A 492 20.27 31.54 -32.55
C LEU A 492 20.06 33.06 -32.35
N SER A 493 20.02 33.86 -33.43
CA SER A 493 19.51 35.23 -33.38
C SER A 493 17.97 35.26 -33.38
N ARG A 494 17.32 34.27 -33.98
CA ARG A 494 15.88 34.17 -34.14
C ARG A 494 15.21 33.53 -32.91
N LEU A 495 14.10 34.11 -32.44
CA LEU A 495 13.38 33.63 -31.26
C LEU A 495 12.76 32.25 -31.49
N ASP A 496 12.13 32.00 -32.64
CA ASP A 496 11.52 30.73 -33.00
C ASP A 496 12.56 29.60 -33.00
N HIS A 497 13.75 29.80 -33.51
CA HIS A 497 14.81 28.81 -33.49
C HIS A 497 15.36 28.55 -32.06
N LYS A 498 15.46 29.61 -31.23
CA LYS A 498 15.81 29.45 -29.80
C LYS A 498 14.78 28.60 -29.07
N LEU A 499 13.48 28.84 -29.30
CA LEU A 499 12.40 28.06 -28.71
C LEU A 499 12.44 26.61 -29.16
N ASP A 500 12.66 26.34 -30.46
CA ASP A 500 12.80 24.99 -30.97
C ASP A 500 13.96 24.23 -30.30
N LEU A 501 15.13 24.88 -30.20
CA LEU A 501 16.30 24.27 -29.56
C LEU A 501 16.11 24.08 -28.06
N HIS A 502 15.48 25.05 -27.38
CA HIS A 502 15.15 24.92 -25.96
C HIS A 502 14.16 23.76 -25.70
N ALA A 503 13.08 23.69 -26.51
CA ALA A 503 12.15 22.57 -26.46
C ALA A 503 12.84 21.21 -26.71
N ALA A 504 13.76 21.17 -27.66
CA ALA A 504 14.52 19.95 -27.99
C ALA A 504 15.46 19.52 -26.85
N LEU A 505 16.04 20.46 -26.11
CA LEU A 505 16.83 20.18 -24.92
C LEU A 505 15.94 19.63 -23.78
N VAL A 506 14.77 20.21 -23.54
CA VAL A 506 13.78 19.75 -22.56
C VAL A 506 13.26 18.34 -22.91
N CYS A 507 13.16 17.99 -24.19
CA CYS A 507 12.71 16.69 -24.70
C CYS A 507 13.80 15.60 -24.67
N ARG A 508 15.00 15.92 -24.30
CA ARG A 508 16.15 15.01 -24.26
C ARG A 508 16.11 14.06 -23.07
#